data_b2c6f6aa57eb637d22c9f64686e583ea
#
_entry.id   b2c6f6aa57eb637d22c9f64686e583ea
#
_cell.length_a   1.000
_cell.length_b   1.000
_cell.length_c   1.000
_cell.angle_alpha   90.00
_cell.angle_beta   90.00
_cell.angle_gamma   90.00
#
_symmetry.space_group_name_H-M   'P 1'
#
loop_
_entity.id
_entity.type
_entity.pdbx_description
1 polymer ?
#
loop_
_entity_poly.entity_id
_entity_poly.type
_entity_poly.pdbx_seq_one_letter_code
_entity_poly.pdbx_strand_id
1 'polypeptide(L)'
;MQLITQSDYEQYIRQKEDGDYIMLLNNLTFSSVFQPIFNQLMQLIGFEALLRIQDEQHNFIRPDRFFADPSHSDEYILSVEFLSRAIHIRNFSKHYTAKGVKLFLNVMPNSLITMTKDLEYVDRSLLFRRLKQLGMEPSDVTFEVIEELCYQNDDLREAVKVLRSKGFHFAIDDFGAGHSDEKRAVELTPDLIKIDRSYLLSYCAGQQEELLHALKLAQRIGARVIVEGVEEEEQYQAMRELGLEFYQGYHFGRPENIDYWAAQPISLAVNDDHR
;
A
#
# COMPACT_ATOMS: atom_id res chain seq x y z
N MET A 1 -15.79 16.52 6.92
CA MET A 1 -16.77 15.44 6.63
C MET A 1 -16.50 14.30 7.60
N GLN A 2 -17.47 13.89 8.42
CA GLN A 2 -17.25 12.78 9.37
C GLN A 2 -17.75 11.47 8.76
N LEU A 3 -16.86 10.49 8.64
CA LEU A 3 -17.16 9.13 8.16
C LEU A 3 -17.18 8.18 9.36
N ILE A 4 -18.33 8.06 10.03
CA ILE A 4 -18.49 7.28 11.27
C ILE A 4 -19.21 5.96 10.99
N THR A 5 -20.21 5.99 10.14
CA THR A 5 -21.06 4.83 9.85
C THR A 5 -20.86 4.29 8.43
N GLN A 6 -21.30 3.06 8.19
CA GLN A 6 -21.31 2.51 6.84
C GLN A 6 -22.12 3.37 5.87
N SER A 7 -23.23 3.96 6.31
CA SER A 7 -24.08 4.82 5.49
C SER A 7 -23.33 6.08 5.02
N ASP A 8 -22.40 6.60 5.85
CA ASP A 8 -21.59 7.76 5.48
C ASP A 8 -20.65 7.46 4.31
N TYR A 9 -20.14 6.24 4.23
CA TYR A 9 -19.33 5.79 3.09
C TYR A 9 -20.19 5.52 1.84
N GLU A 10 -21.33 4.84 1.99
CA GLU A 10 -22.15 4.41 0.85
C GLU A 10 -22.73 5.60 0.06
N GLN A 11 -22.88 6.78 0.65
CA GLN A 11 -23.33 7.96 -0.10
C GLN A 11 -22.31 8.46 -1.13
N TYR A 12 -21.02 8.15 -0.98
CA TYR A 12 -19.95 8.55 -1.88
C TYR A 12 -19.47 7.43 -2.81
N ILE A 13 -19.74 6.17 -2.46
CA ILE A 13 -19.28 5.01 -3.25
C ILE A 13 -20.38 4.56 -4.20
N ARG A 14 -20.00 4.29 -5.43
CA ARG A 14 -20.86 3.75 -6.48
C ARG A 14 -20.24 2.50 -7.08
N GLN A 15 -21.06 1.53 -7.43
CA GLN A 15 -20.66 0.39 -8.24
C GLN A 15 -21.01 0.68 -9.70
N LYS A 16 -20.02 0.54 -10.60
CA LYS A 16 -20.19 0.66 -12.05
C LYS A 16 -20.84 -0.60 -12.63
N GLU A 17 -21.23 -0.54 -13.89
CA GLU A 17 -21.82 -1.68 -14.63
C GLU A 17 -20.84 -2.86 -14.76
N ASP A 18 -19.51 -2.58 -14.85
CA ASP A 18 -18.44 -3.58 -14.86
C ASP A 18 -18.17 -4.20 -13.48
N GLY A 19 -18.86 -3.75 -12.45
CA GLY A 19 -18.74 -4.23 -11.09
C GLY A 19 -17.68 -3.51 -10.25
N ASP A 20 -16.92 -2.59 -10.83
CA ASP A 20 -15.92 -1.80 -10.09
C ASP A 20 -16.55 -0.77 -9.16
N TYR A 21 -15.96 -0.61 -8.01
CA TYR A 21 -16.32 0.44 -7.08
C TYR A 21 -15.46 1.68 -7.33
N ILE A 22 -16.14 2.82 -7.45
CA ILE A 22 -15.57 4.15 -7.55
C ILE A 22 -16.10 5.04 -6.43
N MET A 23 -15.38 6.11 -6.12
CA MET A 23 -15.86 7.16 -5.24
C MET A 23 -16.13 8.43 -6.03
N LEU A 24 -17.25 9.08 -5.73
CA LEU A 24 -17.65 10.38 -6.29
C LEU A 24 -17.69 11.40 -5.16
N LEU A 25 -16.85 12.43 -5.25
CA LEU A 25 -16.76 13.47 -4.21
C LEU A 25 -16.32 14.79 -4.83
N ASN A 26 -17.06 15.88 -4.57
CA ASN A 26 -16.73 17.23 -5.03
C ASN A 26 -16.42 17.33 -6.55
N ASN A 27 -17.27 16.73 -7.38
CA ASN A 27 -17.10 16.68 -8.84
C ASN A 27 -15.84 15.91 -9.30
N LEU A 28 -15.21 15.14 -8.41
CA LEU A 28 -14.11 14.27 -8.74
C LEU A 28 -14.55 12.81 -8.70
N THR A 29 -14.00 12.05 -9.64
CA THR A 29 -14.13 10.60 -9.68
C THR A 29 -12.80 9.97 -9.23
N PHE A 30 -12.87 9.09 -8.24
CA PHE A 30 -11.73 8.35 -7.74
C PHE A 30 -11.92 6.87 -8.05
N SER A 31 -10.89 6.24 -8.56
CA SER A 31 -10.90 4.83 -8.94
C SER A 31 -9.62 4.13 -8.50
N SER A 32 -9.62 2.80 -8.53
CA SER A 32 -8.49 1.96 -8.15
C SER A 32 -7.81 1.36 -9.37
N VAL A 33 -6.48 1.35 -9.37
CA VAL A 33 -5.68 0.44 -10.17
C VAL A 33 -4.72 -0.32 -9.26
N PHE A 34 -4.18 -1.44 -9.73
CA PHE A 34 -3.40 -2.37 -8.93
C PHE A 34 -2.11 -2.71 -9.65
N GLN A 35 -0.99 -2.56 -8.97
CA GLN A 35 0.32 -2.94 -9.49
C GLN A 35 0.81 -4.22 -8.81
N PRO A 36 1.18 -5.26 -9.57
CA PRO A 36 1.56 -6.54 -9.01
C PRO A 36 2.95 -6.50 -8.37
N ILE A 37 3.10 -7.28 -7.31
CA ILE A 37 4.36 -7.55 -6.63
C ILE A 37 4.64 -9.04 -6.74
N PHE A 38 5.83 -9.39 -7.24
CA PHE A 38 6.23 -10.77 -7.49
C PHE A 38 7.40 -11.20 -6.61
N ASN A 39 7.50 -12.50 -6.36
CA ASN A 39 8.68 -13.10 -5.75
C ASN A 39 9.71 -13.54 -6.82
N GLN A 40 10.85 -14.10 -6.37
CA GLN A 40 11.93 -14.61 -7.23
C GLN A 40 11.49 -15.72 -8.20
N LEU A 41 10.40 -16.42 -7.90
CA LEU A 41 9.84 -17.48 -8.74
C LEU A 41 8.79 -16.97 -9.71
N MET A 42 8.66 -15.65 -9.86
CA MET A 42 7.61 -15.00 -10.66
C MET A 42 6.20 -15.39 -10.22
N GLN A 43 6.02 -15.62 -8.93
CA GLN A 43 4.71 -15.84 -8.32
C GLN A 43 4.21 -14.54 -7.72
N LEU A 44 2.94 -14.23 -7.96
CA LEU A 44 2.26 -13.07 -7.41
C LEU A 44 2.12 -13.22 -5.88
N ILE A 45 2.65 -12.26 -5.13
CA ILE A 45 2.51 -12.20 -3.67
C ILE A 45 1.50 -11.16 -3.22
N GLY A 46 1.29 -10.11 -4.01
CA GLY A 46 0.38 -9.03 -3.66
C GLY A 46 0.18 -8.02 -4.77
N PHE A 47 -0.67 -7.06 -4.47
CA PHE A 47 -0.90 -5.88 -5.29
C PHE A 47 -0.83 -4.62 -4.43
N GLU A 48 -0.10 -3.62 -4.91
CA GLU A 48 -0.26 -2.26 -4.42
C GLU A 48 -1.48 -1.61 -5.08
N ALA A 49 -2.39 -1.09 -4.25
CA ALA A 49 -3.55 -0.36 -4.73
C ALA A 49 -3.23 1.13 -4.85
N LEU A 50 -3.38 1.63 -6.06
CA LEU A 50 -3.06 3.01 -6.43
C LEU A 50 -4.32 3.78 -6.80
N LEU A 51 -4.46 4.98 -6.25
CA LEU A 51 -5.58 5.86 -6.54
C LEU A 51 -5.41 6.52 -7.91
N ARG A 52 -6.53 6.67 -8.62
CA ARG A 52 -6.65 7.50 -9.83
C ARG A 52 -7.75 8.52 -9.62
N ILE A 53 -7.46 9.78 -9.93
CA ILE A 53 -8.37 10.90 -9.71
C ILE A 53 -8.63 11.56 -11.07
N GLN A 54 -9.89 11.81 -11.37
CA GLN A 54 -10.33 12.50 -12.58
C GLN A 54 -11.35 13.60 -12.24
N ASP A 55 -11.26 14.71 -12.94
CA ASP A 55 -12.29 15.76 -12.90
C ASP A 55 -13.50 15.42 -13.81
N GLU A 56 -14.50 16.29 -13.85
CA GLU A 56 -15.69 16.14 -14.70
C GLU A 56 -15.39 16.12 -16.23
N GLN A 57 -14.24 16.67 -16.63
CA GLN A 57 -13.76 16.68 -18.01
C GLN A 57 -12.86 15.47 -18.31
N HIS A 58 -12.76 14.50 -17.37
CA HIS A 58 -11.89 13.33 -17.44
C HIS A 58 -10.38 13.64 -17.49
N ASN A 59 -9.95 14.84 -17.07
CA ASN A 59 -8.53 15.11 -16.89
C ASN A 59 -8.00 14.40 -15.65
N PHE A 60 -6.81 13.81 -15.77
CA PHE A 60 -6.16 13.15 -14.64
C PHE A 60 -5.51 14.16 -13.69
N ILE A 61 -5.79 13.98 -12.40
CA ILE A 61 -5.14 14.69 -11.31
C ILE A 61 -4.19 13.72 -10.63
N ARG A 62 -2.93 14.12 -10.49
CA ARG A 62 -1.93 13.31 -9.81
C ARG A 62 -2.26 13.22 -8.31
N PRO A 63 -2.30 12.00 -7.72
CA PRO A 63 -2.60 11.83 -6.30
C PRO A 63 -1.65 12.58 -5.37
N ASP A 64 -0.33 12.56 -5.65
CA ASP A 64 0.66 13.28 -4.87
C ASP A 64 0.38 14.80 -4.81
N ARG A 65 -0.03 15.41 -5.92
CA ARG A 65 -0.43 16.82 -5.96
C ARG A 65 -1.74 17.07 -5.24
N PHE A 66 -2.70 16.16 -5.37
CA PHE A 66 -3.99 16.28 -4.70
C PHE A 66 -3.84 16.23 -3.17
N PHE A 67 -3.08 15.29 -2.65
CA PHE A 67 -2.84 15.15 -1.21
C PHE A 67 -1.97 16.27 -0.64
N ALA A 68 -1.05 16.84 -1.43
CA ALA A 68 -0.20 17.96 -1.03
C ALA A 68 -0.83 19.34 -1.23
N ASP A 69 -2.07 19.45 -1.74
CA ASP A 69 -2.73 20.74 -2.00
C ASP A 69 -3.14 21.42 -0.70
N PRO A 70 -2.55 22.58 -0.36
CA PRO A 70 -2.84 23.28 0.90
C PRO A 70 -4.27 23.88 0.97
N SER A 71 -5.01 23.87 -0.12
CA SER A 71 -6.42 24.29 -0.12
C SER A 71 -7.35 23.22 0.48
N HIS A 72 -6.88 21.98 0.58
CA HIS A 72 -7.62 20.90 1.21
C HIS A 72 -7.39 20.90 2.73
N SER A 73 -8.47 20.78 3.50
CA SER A 73 -8.34 20.59 4.94
C SER A 73 -7.89 19.18 5.28
N ASP A 74 -7.20 19.01 6.42
CA ASP A 74 -6.75 17.70 6.91
C ASP A 74 -7.93 16.71 7.03
N GLU A 75 -9.09 17.19 7.50
CA GLU A 75 -10.30 16.38 7.61
C GLU A 75 -10.81 15.88 6.23
N TYR A 76 -10.70 16.72 5.20
CA TYR A 76 -11.07 16.35 3.83
C TYR A 76 -10.12 15.29 3.29
N ILE A 77 -8.82 15.51 3.41
CA ILE A 77 -7.77 14.58 2.99
C ILE A 77 -7.95 13.23 3.68
N LEU A 78 -8.13 13.21 4.99
CA LEU A 78 -8.36 11.99 5.77
C LEU A 78 -9.63 11.24 5.30
N SER A 79 -10.68 11.99 4.97
CA SER A 79 -11.91 11.40 4.45
C SER A 79 -11.72 10.77 3.06
N VAL A 80 -10.96 11.44 2.18
CA VAL A 80 -10.61 10.90 0.85
C VAL A 80 -9.79 9.62 1.01
N GLU A 81 -8.81 9.59 1.89
CA GLU A 81 -8.00 8.40 2.15
C GLU A 81 -8.86 7.22 2.65
N PHE A 82 -9.74 7.45 3.61
CA PHE A 82 -10.62 6.39 4.12
C PHE A 82 -11.56 5.82 3.05
N LEU A 83 -12.13 6.69 2.22
CA LEU A 83 -12.99 6.28 1.10
C LEU A 83 -12.20 5.55 0.01
N SER A 84 -10.99 6.03 -0.30
CA SER A 84 -10.09 5.38 -1.26
C SER A 84 -9.75 3.96 -0.82
N ARG A 85 -9.40 3.78 0.44
CA ARG A 85 -9.17 2.46 1.04
C ARG A 85 -10.40 1.55 0.92
N ALA A 86 -11.60 2.10 1.14
CA ALA A 86 -12.83 1.33 1.00
C ALA A 86 -13.08 0.83 -0.43
N ILE A 87 -12.81 1.63 -1.47
CA ILE A 87 -12.92 1.18 -2.86
C ILE A 87 -11.79 0.22 -3.25
N HIS A 88 -10.57 0.43 -2.77
CA HIS A 88 -9.45 -0.49 -3.01
C HIS A 88 -9.75 -1.89 -2.49
N ILE A 89 -10.18 -2.01 -1.24
CA ILE A 89 -10.51 -3.29 -0.62
C ILE A 89 -11.67 -3.98 -1.36
N ARG A 90 -12.72 -3.24 -1.73
CA ARG A 90 -13.88 -3.82 -2.46
C ARG A 90 -13.47 -4.33 -3.84
N ASN A 91 -12.69 -3.56 -4.59
CA ASN A 91 -12.24 -3.96 -5.92
C ASN A 91 -11.31 -5.18 -5.85
N PHE A 92 -10.32 -5.17 -4.95
CA PHE A 92 -9.42 -6.29 -4.75
C PHE A 92 -10.16 -7.57 -4.38
N SER A 93 -11.14 -7.50 -3.47
CA SER A 93 -11.88 -8.66 -2.98
C SER A 93 -12.72 -9.37 -4.05
N LYS A 94 -13.00 -8.75 -5.19
CA LYS A 94 -13.71 -9.39 -6.31
C LYS A 94 -13.01 -10.68 -6.77
N HIS A 95 -11.68 -10.73 -6.71
CA HIS A 95 -10.91 -11.82 -7.31
C HIS A 95 -9.89 -12.48 -6.39
N TYR A 96 -9.43 -11.78 -5.33
CA TYR A 96 -8.24 -12.21 -4.58
C TYR A 96 -8.50 -12.58 -3.12
N THR A 97 -9.77 -12.63 -2.69
CA THR A 97 -10.12 -13.13 -1.36
C THR A 97 -9.68 -14.59 -1.16
N ALA A 98 -9.09 -14.90 -0.02
CA ALA A 98 -8.64 -16.25 0.39
C ALA A 98 -7.66 -16.95 -0.58
N LYS A 99 -6.93 -16.17 -1.40
CA LYS A 99 -5.94 -16.70 -2.34
C LYS A 99 -4.49 -16.54 -1.86
N GLY A 100 -4.26 -16.05 -0.65
CA GLY A 100 -2.93 -15.77 -0.14
C GLY A 100 -2.22 -14.56 -0.75
N VAL A 101 -2.89 -13.84 -1.64
CA VAL A 101 -2.41 -12.61 -2.26
C VAL A 101 -2.66 -11.45 -1.31
N LYS A 102 -1.64 -10.62 -1.05
CA LYS A 102 -1.73 -9.48 -0.14
C LYS A 102 -2.18 -8.21 -0.86
N LEU A 103 -2.90 -7.36 -0.15
CA LEU A 103 -3.28 -6.03 -0.59
C LEU A 103 -2.43 -4.99 0.14
N PHE A 104 -1.65 -4.23 -0.61
CA PHE A 104 -0.84 -3.14 -0.09
C PHE A 104 -1.62 -1.83 -0.25
N LEU A 105 -1.71 -1.06 0.84
CA LEU A 105 -2.50 0.16 0.92
C LEU A 105 -1.67 1.31 1.47
N ASN A 106 -1.48 2.34 0.68
CA ASN A 106 -0.87 3.59 1.11
C ASN A 106 -1.67 4.22 2.26
N VAL A 107 -0.97 4.68 3.30
CA VAL A 107 -1.59 5.26 4.49
C VAL A 107 -0.75 6.40 5.06
N MET A 108 -1.41 7.53 5.36
CA MET A 108 -0.79 8.62 6.10
C MET A 108 -0.67 8.26 7.59
N PRO A 109 0.41 8.69 8.26
CA PRO A 109 0.60 8.46 9.71
C PRO A 109 -0.60 8.86 10.56
N ASN A 110 -1.17 10.06 10.31
CA ASN A 110 -2.35 10.55 11.04
C ASN A 110 -3.60 9.68 10.85
N SER A 111 -3.70 8.99 9.72
CA SER A 111 -4.79 8.06 9.45
C SER A 111 -4.70 6.81 10.33
N LEU A 112 -3.49 6.24 10.49
CA LEU A 112 -3.25 5.12 11.41
C LEU A 112 -3.59 5.50 12.86
N ILE A 113 -3.12 6.66 13.32
CA ILE A 113 -3.41 7.18 14.65
C ILE A 113 -4.93 7.34 14.84
N THR A 114 -5.63 7.90 13.84
CA THR A 114 -7.08 8.09 13.92
C THR A 114 -7.84 6.78 13.96
N MET A 115 -7.40 5.76 13.21
CA MET A 115 -8.03 4.43 13.23
C MET A 115 -7.96 3.75 14.61
N THR A 116 -6.97 4.12 15.44
CA THR A 116 -6.71 3.45 16.73
C THR A 116 -7.08 4.29 17.95
N LYS A 117 -7.59 5.52 17.77
CA LYS A 117 -7.96 6.40 18.90
C LYS A 117 -8.97 5.78 19.87
N ASP A 118 -9.88 4.94 19.38
CA ASP A 118 -10.86 4.22 20.19
C ASP A 118 -10.45 2.75 20.31
N LEU A 119 -9.33 2.49 20.96
CA LEU A 119 -8.66 1.17 21.06
C LEU A 119 -9.57 0.05 21.56
N GLU A 120 -10.54 0.34 22.45
CA GLU A 120 -11.51 -0.65 22.92
C GLU A 120 -12.44 -1.17 21.82
N TYR A 121 -12.54 -0.45 20.69
CA TYR A 121 -13.49 -0.72 19.62
C TYR A 121 -12.84 -1.00 18.27
N VAL A 122 -11.51 -1.17 18.19
CA VAL A 122 -10.82 -1.43 16.91
C VAL A 122 -11.48 -2.59 16.16
N ASP A 123 -11.81 -3.70 16.86
CA ASP A 123 -12.47 -4.86 16.27
C ASP A 123 -13.91 -4.57 15.77
N ARG A 124 -14.51 -3.46 16.23
CA ARG A 124 -15.81 -2.99 15.78
C ARG A 124 -15.72 -1.92 14.70
N SER A 125 -14.49 -1.51 14.35
CA SER A 125 -14.27 -0.50 13.33
C SER A 125 -14.88 -0.92 11.99
N LEU A 126 -15.19 0.08 11.15
CA LEU A 126 -15.74 -0.18 9.81
C LEU A 126 -14.79 -1.01 8.95
N LEU A 127 -13.48 -0.82 9.12
CA LEU A 127 -12.46 -1.58 8.39
C LEU A 127 -12.56 -3.09 8.69
N PHE A 128 -12.50 -3.49 9.96
CA PHE A 128 -12.60 -4.90 10.35
C PHE A 128 -13.91 -5.55 9.90
N ARG A 129 -15.03 -4.84 10.10
CA ARG A 129 -16.33 -5.34 9.63
C ARG A 129 -16.36 -5.51 8.12
N ARG A 130 -15.76 -4.58 7.38
CA ARG A 130 -15.70 -4.66 5.92
C ARG A 130 -14.84 -5.81 5.45
N LEU A 131 -13.64 -5.97 6.00
CA LEU A 131 -12.76 -7.10 5.67
C LEU A 131 -13.51 -8.42 5.88
N LYS A 132 -14.10 -8.62 7.06
CA LYS A 132 -14.87 -9.83 7.37
C LYS A 132 -16.05 -10.06 6.42
N GLN A 133 -16.82 -9.02 6.07
CA GLN A 133 -17.92 -9.12 5.09
C GLN A 133 -17.45 -9.55 3.71
N LEU A 134 -16.24 -9.19 3.33
CA LEU A 134 -15.62 -9.52 2.05
C LEU A 134 -14.80 -10.81 2.10
N GLY A 135 -14.81 -11.53 3.24
CA GLY A 135 -14.05 -12.77 3.42
C GLY A 135 -12.52 -12.56 3.44
N MET A 136 -12.07 -11.37 3.82
CA MET A 136 -10.67 -11.02 3.99
C MET A 136 -10.28 -11.00 5.47
N GLU A 137 -9.05 -11.38 5.76
CA GLU A 137 -8.47 -11.26 7.10
C GLU A 137 -7.54 -10.04 7.19
N PRO A 138 -7.29 -9.49 8.39
CA PRO A 138 -6.31 -8.42 8.56
C PRO A 138 -4.94 -8.75 7.99
N SER A 139 -4.52 -10.02 8.06
CA SER A 139 -3.26 -10.51 7.50
C SER A 139 -3.18 -10.44 5.98
N ASP A 140 -4.30 -10.26 5.27
CA ASP A 140 -4.31 -10.02 3.82
C ASP A 140 -3.92 -8.57 3.48
N VAL A 141 -3.83 -7.67 4.47
CA VAL A 141 -3.59 -6.24 4.26
C VAL A 141 -2.24 -5.84 4.83
N THR A 142 -1.45 -5.14 4.01
CA THR A 142 -0.21 -4.46 4.39
C THR A 142 -0.43 -2.96 4.24
N PHE A 143 -0.22 -2.20 5.31
CA PHE A 143 -0.23 -0.74 5.26
C PHE A 143 1.16 -0.22 4.89
N GLU A 144 1.24 0.55 3.81
CA GLU A 144 2.45 1.24 3.37
C GLU A 144 2.44 2.64 3.98
N VAL A 145 3.30 2.84 4.96
CA VAL A 145 3.36 4.12 5.70
C VAL A 145 4.21 5.09 4.91
N ILE A 146 3.54 6.06 4.25
CA ILE A 146 4.20 7.08 3.44
C ILE A 146 5.07 8.02 4.27
N GLU A 147 6.11 8.59 3.65
CA GLU A 147 6.99 9.58 4.30
C GLU A 147 6.26 10.91 4.45
N GLU A 148 5.67 11.14 5.61
CA GLU A 148 5.19 12.46 6.04
C GLU A 148 5.82 12.84 7.36
N LEU A 149 6.05 14.15 7.57
CA LEU A 149 6.47 14.68 8.86
C LEU A 149 5.39 14.42 9.91
N CYS A 150 5.53 13.33 10.65
CA CYS A 150 4.68 13.02 11.77
C CYS A 150 5.31 13.58 13.05
N TYR A 151 4.67 14.59 13.64
CA TYR A 151 5.12 15.18 14.90
C TYR A 151 4.83 14.31 16.13
N GLN A 152 4.09 13.19 15.96
CA GLN A 152 3.61 12.31 17.02
C GLN A 152 4.14 10.88 16.83
N ASN A 153 5.47 10.70 16.83
CA ASN A 153 6.09 9.39 16.63
C ASN A 153 5.64 8.32 17.63
N ASP A 154 5.36 8.70 18.89
CA ASP A 154 4.93 7.76 19.92
C ASP A 154 3.49 7.27 19.65
N ASP A 155 2.58 8.15 19.22
CA ASP A 155 1.21 7.77 18.86
C ASP A 155 1.18 6.88 17.63
N LEU A 156 2.03 7.16 16.63
CA LEU A 156 2.17 6.33 15.44
C LEU A 156 2.70 4.93 15.79
N ARG A 157 3.73 4.84 16.65
CA ARG A 157 4.26 3.56 17.11
C ARG A 157 3.20 2.73 17.84
N GLU A 158 2.41 3.36 18.71
CA GLU A 158 1.34 2.67 19.41
C GLU A 158 0.24 2.23 18.43
N ALA A 159 -0.14 3.07 17.47
CA ALA A 159 -1.11 2.71 16.43
C ALA A 159 -0.65 1.49 15.61
N VAL A 160 0.61 1.49 15.15
CA VAL A 160 1.21 0.35 14.43
C VAL A 160 1.18 -0.91 15.28
N LYS A 161 1.59 -0.82 16.56
CA LYS A 161 1.60 -1.96 17.49
C LYS A 161 0.20 -2.55 17.70
N VAL A 162 -0.80 -1.69 17.88
CA VAL A 162 -2.20 -2.13 18.04
C VAL A 162 -2.70 -2.84 16.79
N LEU A 163 -2.55 -2.25 15.61
CA LEU A 163 -3.02 -2.87 14.37
C LEU A 163 -2.24 -4.15 14.03
N ARG A 164 -0.93 -4.19 14.30
CA ARG A 164 -0.13 -5.41 14.18
C ARG A 164 -0.64 -6.52 15.09
N SER A 165 -1.01 -6.21 16.34
CA SER A 165 -1.61 -7.19 17.25
C SER A 165 -2.94 -7.77 16.75
N LYS A 166 -3.58 -7.11 15.80
CA LYS A 166 -4.80 -7.56 15.11
C LYS A 166 -4.52 -8.32 13.80
N GLY A 167 -3.26 -8.48 13.42
CA GLY A 167 -2.82 -9.26 12.28
C GLY A 167 -2.48 -8.46 11.02
N PHE A 168 -2.57 -7.12 11.04
CA PHE A 168 -2.12 -6.30 9.90
C PHE A 168 -0.59 -6.31 9.78
N HIS A 169 -0.11 -6.20 8.54
CA HIS A 169 1.29 -6.00 8.23
C HIS A 169 1.59 -4.53 7.89
N PHE A 170 2.87 -4.16 8.01
CA PHE A 170 3.33 -2.80 7.75
C PHE A 170 4.55 -2.79 6.84
N ALA A 171 4.55 -1.89 5.87
CA ALA A 171 5.70 -1.55 5.06
C ALA A 171 6.06 -0.08 5.24
N ILE A 172 7.35 0.25 5.10
CA ILE A 172 7.81 1.62 4.86
C ILE A 172 7.97 1.77 3.36
N ASP A 173 7.35 2.81 2.82
CA ASP A 173 7.38 3.13 1.40
C ASP A 173 8.49 4.11 1.06
N ASP A 174 8.93 4.12 -0.22
CA ASP A 174 9.93 5.03 -0.80
C ASP A 174 11.24 5.15 0.01
N PHE A 175 11.70 4.03 0.64
CA PHE A 175 12.93 4.06 1.45
C PHE A 175 14.14 4.44 0.59
N GLY A 176 14.76 5.56 0.93
CA GLY A 176 15.89 6.12 0.21
C GLY A 176 15.60 7.43 -0.52
N ALA A 177 14.32 7.81 -0.68
CA ALA A 177 13.95 9.10 -1.27
C ALA A 177 14.09 10.28 -0.29
N GLY A 178 14.18 10.03 1.02
CA GLY A 178 14.19 11.02 2.09
C GLY A 178 15.37 10.95 3.05
N HIS A 179 15.36 11.80 4.09
CA HIS A 179 16.49 11.94 5.04
C HIS A 179 16.27 11.28 6.41
N SER A 180 15.07 10.74 6.69
CA SER A 180 14.70 10.22 8.03
C SER A 180 14.44 8.72 8.09
N ASP A 181 14.68 8.02 7.01
CA ASP A 181 14.23 6.64 6.78
C ASP A 181 14.76 5.62 7.79
N GLU A 182 16.07 5.67 8.12
CA GLU A 182 16.66 4.68 9.02
C GLU A 182 16.10 4.74 10.42
N LYS A 183 15.98 5.95 10.99
CA LYS A 183 15.45 6.12 12.34
C LYS A 183 14.01 5.62 12.40
N ARG A 184 13.21 5.97 11.40
CA ARG A 184 11.82 5.55 11.28
C ARG A 184 11.69 4.04 11.11
N ALA A 185 12.52 3.41 10.27
CA ALA A 185 12.54 1.97 10.09
C ALA A 185 12.87 1.23 11.39
N VAL A 186 13.85 1.73 12.16
CA VAL A 186 14.21 1.16 13.46
C VAL A 186 13.10 1.36 14.50
N GLU A 187 12.43 2.51 14.50
CA GLU A 187 11.35 2.82 15.46
C GLU A 187 10.06 2.04 15.18
N LEU A 188 9.66 1.91 13.92
CA LEU A 188 8.43 1.22 13.53
C LEU A 188 8.61 -0.28 13.36
N THR A 189 9.85 -0.77 13.16
CA THR A 189 10.17 -2.18 12.90
C THR A 189 9.19 -2.82 11.92
N PRO A 190 9.13 -2.32 10.65
CA PRO A 190 8.16 -2.78 9.66
C PRO A 190 8.39 -4.24 9.28
N ASP A 191 7.36 -4.90 8.75
CA ASP A 191 7.47 -6.25 8.19
C ASP A 191 8.18 -6.23 6.83
N LEU A 192 8.02 -5.11 6.08
CA LEU A 192 8.64 -4.89 4.77
C LEU A 192 9.22 -3.48 4.66
N ILE A 193 10.24 -3.35 3.81
CA ILE A 193 10.77 -2.07 3.33
C ILE A 193 10.69 -2.08 1.81
N LYS A 194 10.04 -1.08 1.22
CA LYS A 194 10.04 -0.84 -0.22
C LYS A 194 11.17 0.11 -0.55
N ILE A 195 12.15 -0.36 -1.30
CA ILE A 195 13.33 0.42 -1.68
C ILE A 195 13.01 1.20 -2.94
N ASP A 196 13.15 2.53 -2.85
CA ASP A 196 12.91 3.45 -3.95
C ASP A 196 13.78 3.15 -5.16
N ARG A 197 13.22 3.40 -6.35
CA ARG A 197 13.89 3.21 -7.64
C ARG A 197 15.25 3.90 -7.75
N SER A 198 15.45 5.01 -7.08
CA SER A 198 16.74 5.75 -7.13
C SER A 198 17.91 4.90 -6.67
N TYR A 199 17.72 4.08 -5.63
CA TYR A 199 18.75 3.16 -5.14
C TYR A 199 19.04 2.03 -6.12
N LEU A 200 18.01 1.49 -6.77
CA LEU A 200 18.16 0.52 -7.85
C LEU A 200 19.00 1.10 -9.00
N LEU A 201 18.64 2.30 -9.47
CA LEU A 201 19.34 2.95 -10.58
C LEU A 201 20.80 3.31 -10.21
N SER A 202 21.04 3.81 -9.00
CA SER A 202 22.39 4.12 -8.49
C SER A 202 23.24 2.84 -8.44
N TYR A 203 22.69 1.75 -7.95
CA TYR A 203 23.36 0.46 -7.90
C TYR A 203 23.77 -0.02 -9.30
N CYS A 204 22.84 0.01 -10.26
CA CYS A 204 23.12 -0.39 -11.66
C CYS A 204 24.14 0.55 -12.34
N ALA A 205 24.25 1.79 -11.89
CA ALA A 205 25.27 2.75 -12.33
C ALA A 205 26.65 2.58 -11.63
N GLY A 206 26.80 1.58 -10.75
CA GLY A 206 28.03 1.28 -10.02
C GLY A 206 28.15 1.95 -8.65
N GLN A 207 27.15 2.71 -8.21
CA GLN A 207 27.08 3.34 -6.88
C GLN A 207 26.31 2.42 -5.93
N GLN A 208 27.01 1.45 -5.35
CA GLN A 208 26.36 0.32 -4.66
C GLN A 208 26.12 0.56 -3.17
N GLU A 209 26.76 1.55 -2.57
CA GLU A 209 26.84 1.71 -1.10
C GLU A 209 25.47 1.91 -0.45
N GLU A 210 24.62 2.76 -1.03
CA GLU A 210 23.32 3.12 -0.45
C GLU A 210 22.36 1.92 -0.42
N LEU A 211 22.24 1.19 -1.53
CA LEU A 211 21.40 -0.01 -1.59
C LEU A 211 21.90 -1.08 -0.62
N LEU A 212 23.22 -1.35 -0.60
CA LEU A 212 23.81 -2.35 0.30
C LEU A 212 23.66 -1.95 1.77
N HIS A 213 23.67 -0.65 2.08
CA HIS A 213 23.40 -0.15 3.43
C HIS A 213 21.94 -0.37 3.82
N ALA A 214 21.00 -0.04 2.94
CA ALA A 214 19.56 -0.28 3.15
C ALA A 214 19.24 -1.76 3.38
N LEU A 215 19.87 -2.67 2.61
CA LEU A 215 19.69 -4.11 2.79
C LEU A 215 20.22 -4.60 4.15
N LYS A 216 21.37 -4.09 4.60
CA LYS A 216 21.91 -4.40 5.93
C LYS A 216 21.00 -3.89 7.05
N LEU A 217 20.40 -2.71 6.88
CA LEU A 217 19.44 -2.18 7.83
C LEU A 217 18.20 -3.08 7.89
N ALA A 218 17.61 -3.40 6.75
CA ALA A 218 16.44 -4.30 6.68
C ALA A 218 16.73 -5.64 7.37
N GLN A 219 17.86 -6.27 7.08
CA GLN A 219 18.30 -7.50 7.74
C GLN A 219 18.43 -7.34 9.26
N ARG A 220 19.02 -6.22 9.72
CA ARG A 220 19.22 -5.95 11.17
C ARG A 220 17.91 -5.82 11.94
N ILE A 221 16.86 -5.24 11.30
CA ILE A 221 15.55 -5.05 11.94
C ILE A 221 14.57 -6.19 11.65
N GLY A 222 14.97 -7.18 10.84
CA GLY A 222 14.16 -8.33 10.47
C GLY A 222 13.08 -8.04 9.42
N ALA A 223 13.21 -6.94 8.66
CA ALA A 223 12.29 -6.59 7.59
C ALA A 223 12.66 -7.29 6.28
N ARG A 224 11.66 -7.73 5.52
CA ARG A 224 11.83 -8.20 4.13
C ARG A 224 11.89 -7.00 3.19
N VAL A 225 12.42 -7.19 2.00
CA VAL A 225 12.64 -6.09 1.04
C VAL A 225 11.85 -6.32 -0.24
N ILE A 226 11.16 -5.25 -0.68
CA ILE A 226 10.62 -5.12 -2.04
C ILE A 226 11.49 -4.07 -2.75
N VAL A 227 12.05 -4.40 -3.91
CA VAL A 227 12.69 -3.39 -4.76
C VAL A 227 11.68 -2.86 -5.77
N GLU A 228 11.59 -1.54 -5.85
CA GLU A 228 10.64 -0.85 -6.70
C GLU A 228 11.25 -0.33 -7.99
N GLY A 229 10.37 -0.02 -8.95
CA GLY A 229 10.74 0.64 -10.19
C GLY A 229 11.63 -0.19 -11.11
N VAL A 230 11.58 -1.51 -11.01
CA VAL A 230 12.26 -2.41 -11.96
C VAL A 230 11.57 -2.29 -13.31
N GLU A 231 12.27 -1.77 -14.32
CA GLU A 231 11.74 -1.56 -15.68
C GLU A 231 12.41 -2.45 -16.73
N GLU A 232 13.64 -2.91 -16.47
CA GLU A 232 14.48 -3.63 -17.42
C GLU A 232 14.93 -4.99 -16.85
N GLU A 233 15.15 -5.95 -17.73
CA GLU A 233 15.61 -7.30 -17.37
C GLU A 233 16.95 -7.26 -16.64
N GLU A 234 17.88 -6.41 -17.06
CA GLU A 234 19.20 -6.26 -16.46
C GLU A 234 19.11 -5.78 -15.00
N GLN A 235 18.17 -4.86 -14.71
CA GLN A 235 17.89 -4.39 -13.35
C GLN A 235 17.36 -5.54 -12.48
N TYR A 236 16.42 -6.32 -13.03
CA TYR A 236 15.87 -7.48 -12.34
C TYR A 236 16.94 -8.51 -12.02
N GLN A 237 17.79 -8.87 -13.00
CA GLN A 237 18.86 -9.82 -12.78
C GLN A 237 19.88 -9.34 -11.73
N ALA A 238 20.27 -8.06 -11.76
CA ALA A 238 21.14 -7.48 -10.75
C ALA A 238 20.56 -7.60 -9.33
N MET A 239 19.27 -7.36 -9.16
CA MET A 239 18.60 -7.50 -7.87
C MET A 239 18.44 -8.96 -7.43
N ARG A 240 18.23 -9.87 -8.35
CA ARG A 240 18.22 -11.31 -8.07
C ARG A 240 19.58 -11.82 -7.60
N GLU A 241 20.65 -11.37 -8.21
CA GLU A 241 22.02 -11.73 -7.80
C GLU A 241 22.35 -11.23 -6.38
N LEU A 242 21.75 -10.12 -5.95
CA LEU A 242 21.81 -9.65 -4.57
C LEU A 242 20.96 -10.47 -3.58
N GLY A 243 20.15 -11.40 -4.07
CA GLY A 243 19.28 -12.24 -3.24
C GLY A 243 18.01 -11.55 -2.76
N LEU A 244 17.56 -10.47 -3.41
CA LEU A 244 16.30 -9.81 -3.08
C LEU A 244 15.12 -10.73 -3.34
N GLU A 245 14.10 -10.64 -2.47
CA GLU A 245 12.99 -11.60 -2.50
C GLU A 245 11.82 -11.12 -3.32
N PHE A 246 11.52 -9.80 -3.33
CA PHE A 246 10.33 -9.23 -3.94
C PHE A 246 10.65 -8.09 -4.86
N TYR A 247 9.84 -7.98 -5.91
CA TYR A 247 10.06 -7.06 -7.02
C TYR A 247 8.75 -6.41 -7.45
N GLN A 248 8.81 -5.11 -7.72
CA GLN A 248 7.72 -4.32 -8.29
C GLN A 248 8.28 -3.40 -9.36
N GLY A 249 7.55 -3.20 -10.45
CA GLY A 249 7.95 -2.30 -11.53
C GLY A 249 7.29 -2.63 -12.86
N TYR A 250 7.53 -1.77 -13.85
CA TYR A 250 6.89 -1.91 -15.16
C TYR A 250 7.38 -3.13 -15.95
N HIS A 251 8.53 -3.66 -15.59
CA HIS A 251 9.02 -4.95 -16.13
C HIS A 251 8.03 -6.09 -15.85
N PHE A 252 7.38 -6.09 -14.69
CA PHE A 252 6.43 -7.10 -14.26
C PHE A 252 4.99 -6.75 -14.61
N GLY A 253 4.68 -5.45 -14.67
CA GLY A 253 3.37 -4.96 -15.03
C GLY A 253 3.13 -3.51 -14.59
N ARG A 254 2.38 -2.79 -15.41
CA ARG A 254 1.90 -1.45 -15.08
C ARG A 254 0.66 -1.54 -14.20
N PRO A 255 0.38 -0.49 -13.41
CA PRO A 255 -0.88 -0.44 -12.66
C PRO A 255 -2.10 -0.53 -13.60
N GLU A 256 -2.92 -1.57 -13.39
CA GLU A 256 -4.12 -1.85 -14.18
C GLU A 256 -5.32 -2.15 -13.27
N ASN A 257 -6.50 -2.19 -13.85
CA ASN A 257 -7.72 -2.62 -13.18
C ASN A 257 -7.58 -4.06 -12.66
N ILE A 258 -8.26 -4.39 -11.55
CA ILE A 258 -8.14 -5.72 -10.92
C ILE A 258 -8.66 -6.85 -11.83
N ASP A 259 -9.67 -6.59 -12.66
CA ASP A 259 -10.22 -7.57 -13.61
C ASP A 259 -9.22 -7.91 -14.71
N TYR A 260 -8.39 -6.93 -15.15
CA TYR A 260 -7.28 -7.19 -16.06
C TYR A 260 -6.32 -8.24 -15.47
N TRP A 261 -5.92 -8.06 -14.21
CA TRP A 261 -5.01 -8.99 -13.54
C TRP A 261 -5.62 -10.36 -13.30
N ALA A 262 -6.91 -10.41 -12.99
CA ALA A 262 -7.64 -11.67 -12.80
C ALA A 262 -7.74 -12.50 -14.09
N ALA A 263 -7.67 -11.85 -15.24
CA ALA A 263 -7.68 -12.50 -16.55
C ALA A 263 -6.29 -12.98 -17.02
N GLN A 264 -5.19 -12.57 -16.35
CA GLN A 264 -3.84 -12.98 -16.70
C GLN A 264 -3.51 -14.38 -16.16
N PRO A 265 -2.70 -15.18 -16.88
CA PRO A 265 -2.23 -16.49 -16.42
C PRO A 265 -1.07 -16.33 -15.41
N ILE A 266 -1.37 -15.79 -14.23
CA ILE A 266 -0.37 -15.50 -13.19
C ILE A 266 -0.35 -16.65 -12.17
N SER A 267 0.83 -17.17 -11.86
CA SER A 267 1.04 -18.10 -10.75
C SER A 267 0.94 -17.34 -9.41
N LEU A 268 0.18 -17.89 -8.47
CA LEU A 268 0.12 -17.35 -7.12
C LEU A 268 1.20 -17.98 -6.23
N ALA A 269 1.76 -17.21 -5.31
CA ALA A 269 2.62 -17.76 -4.28
C ALA A 269 1.81 -18.67 -3.35
N VAL A 270 2.35 -19.83 -3.06
CA VAL A 270 1.79 -20.70 -2.02
C VAL A 270 2.18 -20.10 -0.68
N ASN A 271 1.21 -19.77 0.17
CA ASN A 271 1.50 -19.29 1.52
C ASN A 271 2.19 -20.40 2.31
N ASP A 272 3.48 -20.24 2.56
CA ASP A 272 4.18 -20.94 3.63
C ASP A 272 3.98 -20.14 4.93
N ASP A 273 2.75 -20.14 5.48
CA ASP A 273 2.40 -19.49 6.74
C ASP A 273 3.00 -20.20 7.99
N HIS A 274 4.12 -20.90 7.82
CA HIS A 274 4.79 -21.65 8.89
C HIS A 274 6.31 -21.37 8.94
N ARG A 275 6.72 -20.07 9.02
CA ARG A 275 8.06 -19.78 9.58
C ARG A 275 8.10 -18.42 10.26
#